data_f63b18812532106e02f25c38dee4a42a
#
_entry.id   f63b18812532106e02f25c38dee4a42a
#
_cell.length_a   1.000
_cell.length_b   1.000
_cell.length_c   1.000
_cell.angle_alpha   90.00
_cell.angle_beta   90.00
_cell.angle_gamma   90.00
#
_symmetry.space_group_name_H-M   'P 1'
#
loop_
_entity.id
_entity.type
_entity.pdbx_description
1 polymer ?
#
loop_
_entity_poly.entity_id
_entity_poly.type
_entity_poly.pdbx_seq_one_letter_code
_entity_poly.pdbx_strand_id
1 'polypeptide(L)' 'MKLLVLGDRDSGAVINFDNFTRCFRKAGKREIHLFFAGLDKPVQLKGEDADTVWNYLVEASRDQM' A
#
# COMPACT_ATOMS: atom_id res chain seq x y z
N MET A 1 -7.60 13.68 -0.70
CA MET A 1 -7.75 12.28 -0.23
C MET A 1 -7.34 11.33 -1.34
N LYS A 2 -6.43 10.41 -1.05
CA LYS A 2 -6.00 9.41 -2.02
C LYS A 2 -6.47 8.03 -1.57
N LEU A 3 -7.26 7.37 -2.40
CA LEU A 3 -7.81 6.06 -2.10
C LEU A 3 -7.36 5.05 -3.16
N LEU A 4 -7.06 3.84 -2.71
CA LEU A 4 -6.75 2.74 -3.59
C LEU A 4 -7.65 1.57 -3.25
N VAL A 5 -8.33 1.03 -4.25
CA VAL A 5 -9.22 -0.12 -4.08
C VAL A 5 -8.49 -1.38 -4.52
N LEU A 6 -8.50 -2.38 -3.66
CA LEU A 6 -7.89 -3.69 -3.93
C LEU A 6 -8.98 -4.74 -4.02
N GLY A 7 -8.82 -5.69 -4.95
CA GLY A 7 -9.75 -6.80 -5.11
C GLY A 7 -10.94 -6.44 -5.97
N ASP A 8 -12.02 -7.21 -5.81
CA ASP A 8 -13.24 -7.08 -6.59
C ASP A 8 -14.24 -6.19 -5.86
N ARG A 9 -15.30 -5.76 -6.60
CA ARG A 9 -16.31 -4.93 -5.98
C ARG A 9 -17.08 -5.64 -4.86
N ASP A 10 -17.14 -6.97 -4.88
CA ASP A 10 -17.84 -7.75 -3.85
C ASP A 10 -16.91 -8.22 -2.73
N SER A 11 -15.60 -8.19 -2.95
CA SER A 11 -14.63 -8.65 -1.97
C SER A 11 -13.33 -7.91 -2.20
N GLY A 12 -12.96 -7.07 -1.26
CA GLY A 12 -11.74 -6.29 -1.40
C GLY A 12 -11.54 -5.34 -0.23
N ALA A 13 -10.60 -4.41 -0.42
CA ALA A 13 -10.28 -3.42 0.60
C ALA A 13 -10.04 -2.08 -0.05
N VAL A 14 -10.25 -1.02 0.71
CA VAL A 14 -9.92 0.34 0.30
C VAL A 14 -8.87 0.88 1.26
N ILE A 15 -7.78 1.40 0.72
CA ILE A 15 -6.71 1.99 1.52
C ILE A 15 -6.73 3.50 1.33
N ASN A 16 -6.79 4.22 2.43
CA ASN A 16 -6.74 5.67 2.44
C ASN A 16 -5.31 6.11 2.76
N PHE A 17 -4.69 6.84 1.85
CA PHE A 17 -3.29 7.24 2.00
C PHE A 17 -3.11 8.63 2.61
N ASP A 18 -4.16 9.24 3.16
CA ASP A 18 -4.04 10.58 3.73
C ASP A 18 -3.01 10.67 4.86
N ASN A 19 -2.93 9.63 5.69
CA ASN A 19 -1.98 9.60 6.81
C ASN A 19 -0.83 8.62 6.58
N PHE A 20 -0.59 8.27 5.34
CA PHE A 20 0.48 7.36 4.97
C PHE A 20 1.84 8.00 5.23
N THR A 21 2.74 7.27 5.89
CA THR A 21 4.08 7.75 6.18
C THR A 21 5.16 7.04 5.37
N ARG A 22 5.13 5.73 5.34
CA ARG A 22 6.18 4.98 4.62
C ARG A 22 5.73 3.55 4.33
N CYS A 23 6.47 2.92 3.42
CA CYS A 23 6.23 1.54 3.02
C CYS A 23 7.55 0.81 2.88
N PHE A 24 7.61 -0.42 3.36
CA PHE A 24 8.76 -1.30 3.17
C PHE A 24 8.36 -2.54 2.40
N ARG A 25 9.23 -2.95 1.49
CA ARG A 25 9.06 -4.21 0.76
C ARG A 25 10.20 -5.15 1.15
N LYS A 26 9.85 -6.36 1.55
CA LYS A 26 10.85 -7.38 1.88
C LYS A 26 11.38 -8.04 0.62
N ALA A 27 12.70 -8.06 0.50
CA ALA A 27 13.36 -8.73 -0.61
C ALA A 27 13.06 -10.23 -0.56
N GLY A 28 12.79 -10.82 -1.72
CA GLY A 28 12.51 -12.25 -1.82
C GLY A 28 11.12 -12.68 -1.40
N LYS A 29 10.29 -11.74 -0.98
CA LYS A 29 8.90 -12.02 -0.60
C LYS A 29 7.98 -11.02 -1.24
N ARG A 30 6.78 -11.49 -1.63
CA ARG A 30 5.74 -10.61 -2.14
C ARG A 30 4.95 -10.08 -0.95
N GLU A 31 5.61 -9.22 -0.16
CA GLU A 31 5.04 -8.71 1.07
C GLU A 31 5.49 -7.27 1.28
N ILE A 32 4.55 -6.39 1.61
CA ILE A 32 4.86 -5.01 1.95
C ILE A 32 4.22 -4.64 3.28
N HIS A 33 4.84 -3.68 3.96
CA HIS A 33 4.35 -3.15 5.23
C HIS A 33 4.13 -1.66 5.07
N LEU A 34 2.88 -1.22 5.28
CA LEU A 34 2.49 0.17 5.15
C LEU A 34 2.32 0.80 6.53
N PHE A 35 2.96 1.94 6.74
CA PHE A 35 2.89 2.65 8.03
C PHE A 35 2.06 3.91 7.87
N PHE A 36 1.12 4.09 8.79
CA PHE A 36 0.23 5.26 8.80
C PHE A 36 0.33 5.96 10.15
N ALA A 37 0.27 7.30 10.13
CA ALA A 37 0.25 8.08 11.36
C ALA A 37 -1.02 7.74 12.15
N GLY A 38 -0.87 7.52 13.45
CA GLY A 38 -1.99 7.19 14.31
C GLY A 38 -2.30 5.72 14.46
N LEU A 39 -1.62 4.85 13.71
CA LEU A 39 -1.77 3.41 13.85
C LEU A 39 -0.56 2.83 14.59
N ASP A 40 -0.82 1.96 15.55
CA ASP A 40 0.24 1.33 16.33
C ASP A 40 1.00 0.27 15.54
N LYS A 41 0.33 -0.36 14.59
CA LYS A 41 0.92 -1.47 13.83
C LYS A 41 0.80 -1.19 12.34
N PRO A 42 1.77 -1.65 11.54
CA PRO A 42 1.69 -1.49 10.10
C PRO A 42 0.59 -2.37 9.49
N VAL A 43 0.10 -1.94 8.35
CA VAL A 43 -0.79 -2.75 7.53
C VAL A 43 0.08 -3.66 6.67
N GLN A 44 -0.14 -4.96 6.74
CA GLN A 44 0.62 -5.92 5.95
C GLN A 44 -0.21 -6.40 4.76
N LEU A 45 0.42 -6.41 3.59
CA LEU A 45 -0.17 -6.93 2.38
C LEU A 45 0.75 -7.99 1.79
N LYS A 46 0.17 -9.02 1.18
CA LYS A 46 0.93 -10.13 0.61
C LYS A 46 0.42 -10.44 -0.78
N GLY A 47 1.30 -11.04 -1.61
CA GLY A 47 0.94 -11.53 -2.92
C GLY A 47 0.58 -10.42 -3.90
N GLU A 48 -0.51 -10.62 -4.63
CA GLU A 48 -0.93 -9.69 -5.67
C GLU A 48 -1.26 -8.31 -5.13
N ASP A 49 -1.90 -8.24 -3.97
CA ASP A 49 -2.23 -6.96 -3.35
C ASP A 49 -0.97 -6.17 -3.01
N ALA A 50 0.06 -6.85 -2.51
CA ALA A 50 1.33 -6.21 -2.21
C ALA A 50 1.96 -5.64 -3.48
N ASP A 51 1.95 -6.39 -4.56
CA ASP A 51 2.51 -5.93 -5.84
C ASP A 51 1.73 -4.74 -6.37
N THR A 52 0.42 -4.77 -6.29
CA THR A 52 -0.43 -3.69 -6.77
C THR A 52 -0.14 -2.39 -6.04
N VAL A 53 -0.11 -2.44 -4.71
CA VAL A 53 0.15 -1.25 -3.91
C VAL A 53 1.57 -0.74 -4.10
N TRP A 54 2.54 -1.66 -4.15
CA TRP A 54 3.93 -1.27 -4.36
C TRP A 54 4.11 -0.53 -5.68
N ASN A 55 3.52 -1.05 -6.76
CA ASN A 55 3.59 -0.41 -8.07
C ASN A 55 2.91 0.95 -8.07
N TYR A 56 1.76 1.06 -7.40
CA TYR A 56 1.06 2.33 -7.26
C TYR A 56 1.95 3.37 -6.58
N LEU A 57 2.62 3.00 -5.50
CA LEU A 57 3.48 3.93 -4.77
C LEU A 57 4.73 4.32 -5.55
N VAL A 58 5.32 3.37 -6.27
CA VAL A 58 6.48 3.66 -7.11
C VAL A 58 6.11 4.66 -8.22
N GLU A 59 4.96 4.45 -8.87
CA GLU A 59 4.52 5.38 -9.91
C GLU A 59 4.21 6.76 -9.33
N ALA A 60 3.57 6.82 -8.17
CA ALA A 60 3.27 8.09 -7.51
C ALA A 60 4.55 8.84 -7.15
N SER A 61 5.60 8.13 -6.74
CA SER A 61 6.85 8.76 -6.35
C SER A 61 7.57 9.40 -7.54
N ARG A 62 7.38 8.85 -8.74
CA ARG A 62 8.00 9.40 -9.95
C ARG A 62 7.44 10.78 -10.28
N ASP A 63 6.19 11.03 -9.98
CA ASP A 63 5.54 12.29 -10.27
C ASP A 63 6.03 13.42 -9.36
N GLN A 64 6.71 13.08 -8.28
CA GLN A 64 7.20 14.05 -7.31
C GLN A 64 8.64 14.48 -7.58
N MET A 65 9.29 13.91 -8.58
CA MET A 65 10.69 14.20 -8.89
C MET A 65 10.80 15.16 -10.11
#